data_a23279ca4555a390285e3c2e82d12eec
#
_entry.id   a23279ca4555a390285e3c2e82d12eec
#
_cell.length_a   1.000
_cell.length_b   1.000
_cell.length_c   1.000
_cell.angle_alpha   90.00
_cell.angle_beta   90.00
_cell.angle_gamma   90.00
#
_symmetry.space_group_name_H-M   'P 1'
#
loop_
_entity.id
_entity.type
_entity.pdbx_description
1 polymer ?
#
loop_
_entity_poly.entity_id
_entity_poly.type
_entity_poly.pdbx_seq_one_letter_code
_entity_poly.pdbx_strand_id
1 'polypeptide(L)'
;QARADREESRAEADAKEAELNVNPEAPPVAESSGGYNSFWFEAAAIGENVRTSLITYPLNGRIPERIEGALVHTANLGPDVPGERPVRAIFGGIAKDGPEDRGLSERCLIGFNAGPPLTGGGYNANVQIVQGKTHAVIVTEMVHDARIVPLDNNGSLDDNIRLWTGDSRGYFEEDTLVVVTKNFSDLLPSFSRFGTAKDKTLTERFTRVDYSTINYDWTLEDPSTFTDKISATVPMTKVAGQLYEYGCHEGNYGMENILRGERMTEMRAAGDDGGE
;
A
#
# COMPACT_ATOMS: atom_id res chain seq x y z
N GLN A 1 -10.74 1.99 -26.35
CA GLN A 1 -10.71 0.51 -26.38
C GLN A 1 -10.55 -0.04 -24.97
N ALA A 2 -9.49 0.27 -24.22
CA ALA A 2 -9.28 -0.21 -22.84
C ALA A 2 -10.39 0.16 -21.83
N ARG A 3 -11.15 1.23 -22.07
CA ARG A 3 -12.31 1.62 -21.26
C ARG A 3 -13.52 0.73 -21.61
N ALA A 4 -13.77 0.52 -22.89
CA ALA A 4 -14.85 -0.34 -23.35
C ALA A 4 -14.64 -1.79 -22.89
N ASP A 5 -13.41 -2.29 -23.00
CA ASP A 5 -13.05 -3.64 -22.58
C ASP A 5 -13.24 -3.85 -21.06
N ARG A 6 -13.01 -2.79 -20.23
CA ARG A 6 -13.28 -2.84 -18.78
C ARG A 6 -14.76 -2.75 -18.42
N GLU A 7 -15.51 -1.91 -19.14
CA GLU A 7 -16.96 -1.78 -18.95
C GLU A 7 -17.67 -3.08 -19.33
N GLU A 8 -17.22 -3.74 -20.41
CA GLU A 8 -17.73 -5.04 -20.84
C GLU A 8 -17.38 -6.15 -19.83
N SER A 9 -16.13 -6.25 -19.39
CA SER A 9 -15.69 -7.21 -18.38
C SER A 9 -16.42 -7.04 -17.04
N ARG A 10 -16.77 -5.80 -16.68
CA ARG A 10 -17.54 -5.53 -15.48
C ARG A 10 -19.01 -5.93 -15.64
N ALA A 11 -19.62 -5.61 -16.76
CA ALA A 11 -21.00 -6.00 -17.04
C ALA A 11 -21.15 -7.53 -17.05
N GLU A 12 -20.16 -8.25 -17.56
CA GLU A 12 -20.12 -9.70 -17.50
C GLU A 12 -19.98 -10.25 -16.08
N ALA A 13 -19.14 -9.62 -15.26
CA ALA A 13 -18.97 -10.00 -13.86
C ALA A 13 -20.24 -9.74 -13.04
N ASP A 14 -20.87 -8.58 -13.22
CA ASP A 14 -22.12 -8.19 -12.54
C ASP A 14 -23.28 -9.11 -12.98
N ALA A 15 -23.36 -9.49 -14.25
CA ALA A 15 -24.35 -10.43 -14.76
C ALA A 15 -24.18 -11.83 -14.16
N LYS A 16 -22.93 -12.29 -14.07
CA LYS A 16 -22.61 -13.60 -13.49
C LYS A 16 -22.89 -13.63 -11.98
N GLU A 17 -22.63 -12.54 -11.27
CA GLU A 17 -22.94 -12.41 -9.84
C GLU A 17 -24.45 -12.37 -9.62
N ALA A 18 -25.20 -11.67 -10.46
CA ALA A 18 -26.67 -11.66 -10.43
C ALA A 18 -27.26 -13.06 -10.67
N GLU A 19 -26.69 -13.83 -11.58
CA GLU A 19 -27.09 -15.22 -11.84
C GLU A 19 -26.82 -16.14 -10.64
N LEU A 20 -25.68 -15.98 -9.98
CA LEU A 20 -25.30 -16.73 -8.77
C LEU A 20 -26.23 -16.41 -7.57
N ASN A 21 -26.64 -15.15 -7.44
CA ASN A 21 -27.54 -14.71 -6.36
C ASN A 21 -29.01 -15.18 -6.57
N VAL A 22 -29.39 -15.54 -7.77
CA VAL A 22 -30.77 -16.02 -8.08
C VAL A 22 -30.88 -17.52 -7.93
N ASN A 23 -29.81 -18.28 -7.88
CA ASN A 23 -29.85 -19.74 -7.73
C ASN A 23 -29.37 -20.17 -6.32
N PRO A 24 -30.29 -20.36 -5.36
CA PRO A 24 -29.98 -20.80 -3.98
C PRO A 24 -29.43 -22.24 -3.89
N GLU A 25 -29.50 -23.03 -4.97
CA GLU A 25 -28.94 -24.37 -5.06
C GLU A 25 -27.52 -24.38 -5.71
N ALA A 26 -27.02 -23.22 -6.18
CA ALA A 26 -25.67 -23.15 -6.67
C ALA A 26 -24.68 -23.44 -5.53
N PRO A 27 -23.68 -24.28 -5.75
CA PRO A 27 -22.65 -24.50 -4.74
C PRO A 27 -21.99 -23.16 -4.37
N PRO A 28 -21.67 -22.94 -3.09
CA PRO A 28 -21.07 -21.68 -2.68
C PRO A 28 -19.82 -21.42 -3.52
N VAL A 29 -19.67 -20.20 -4.02
CA VAL A 29 -18.58 -19.73 -4.90
C VAL A 29 -17.17 -19.92 -4.28
N ALA A 30 -17.11 -20.41 -3.04
CA ALA A 30 -15.88 -20.73 -2.32
C ALA A 30 -14.97 -21.77 -2.99
N GLU A 31 -15.44 -22.49 -4.01
CA GLU A 31 -14.64 -23.48 -4.72
C GLU A 31 -13.94 -22.95 -5.97
N SER A 32 -14.24 -21.74 -6.44
CA SER A 32 -13.42 -21.12 -7.48
C SER A 32 -12.22 -20.43 -6.82
N SER A 33 -11.08 -21.09 -6.83
CA SER A 33 -9.82 -20.54 -6.40
C SER A 33 -9.59 -19.13 -6.96
N GLY A 34 -9.86 -18.09 -6.17
CA GLY A 34 -9.57 -16.70 -6.49
C GLY A 34 -10.77 -15.78 -6.72
N GLY A 35 -11.98 -16.20 -6.45
CA GLY A 35 -13.16 -15.33 -6.55
C GLY A 35 -13.29 -14.38 -5.34
N TYR A 36 -12.59 -13.25 -5.38
CA TYR A 36 -12.99 -12.11 -4.58
C TYR A 36 -14.28 -11.55 -5.17
N ASN A 37 -15.26 -11.30 -4.31
CA ASN A 37 -16.50 -10.66 -4.73
C ASN A 37 -16.21 -9.29 -5.33
N SER A 38 -16.85 -8.98 -6.44
CA SER A 38 -16.62 -7.75 -7.21
C SER A 38 -16.86 -6.48 -6.40
N PHE A 39 -17.67 -6.51 -5.34
CA PHE A 39 -17.98 -5.36 -4.48
C PHE A 39 -16.76 -4.87 -3.64
N TRP A 40 -15.73 -5.68 -3.47
CA TRP A 40 -14.49 -5.24 -2.84
C TRP A 40 -13.58 -4.45 -3.78
N PHE A 41 -13.88 -4.48 -5.09
CA PHE A 41 -13.12 -3.72 -6.06
C PHE A 41 -13.77 -2.37 -6.30
N GLU A 42 -13.06 -1.33 -5.98
CA GLU A 42 -13.49 0.02 -6.25
C GLU A 42 -13.32 0.31 -7.74
N ALA A 43 -14.43 0.45 -8.41
CA ALA A 43 -14.43 0.98 -9.76
C ALA A 43 -14.23 2.49 -9.70
N ALA A 44 -13.01 2.94 -9.69
CA ALA A 44 -12.71 4.35 -9.90
C ALA A 44 -13.31 4.75 -11.26
N ALA A 45 -14.26 5.69 -11.23
CA ALA A 45 -14.77 6.30 -12.45
C ALA A 45 -13.55 6.94 -13.14
N ILE A 46 -13.24 6.46 -14.33
CA ILE A 46 -12.18 7.07 -15.15
C ILE A 46 -12.74 8.42 -15.60
N GLY A 47 -12.30 9.49 -14.96
CA GLY A 47 -12.68 10.85 -15.32
C GLY A 47 -12.26 11.21 -16.75
N GLU A 48 -12.81 12.30 -17.29
CA GLU A 48 -12.51 12.75 -18.65
C GLU A 48 -11.04 13.13 -18.86
N ASN A 49 -10.31 13.44 -17.78
CA ASN A 49 -8.90 13.87 -17.79
C ASN A 49 -7.93 12.74 -17.37
N VAL A 50 -8.03 11.57 -17.99
CA VAL A 50 -7.11 10.45 -17.70
C VAL A 50 -5.72 10.76 -18.21
N ARG A 51 -4.75 10.78 -17.32
CA ARG A 51 -3.33 10.87 -17.68
C ARG A 51 -2.81 9.49 -18.05
N THR A 52 -1.87 9.44 -18.98
CA THR A 52 -1.17 8.21 -19.36
C THR A 52 -0.14 7.78 -18.31
N SER A 53 0.27 8.69 -17.43
CA SER A 53 1.13 8.45 -16.26
C SER A 53 0.68 9.32 -15.10
N LEU A 54 0.72 8.77 -13.89
CA LEU A 54 0.53 9.54 -12.66
C LEU A 54 1.78 10.37 -12.33
N ILE A 55 2.96 9.93 -12.78
CA ILE A 55 4.22 10.64 -12.56
C ILE A 55 4.21 11.94 -13.35
N THR A 56 4.36 13.05 -12.63
CA THR A 56 4.42 14.42 -13.16
C THR A 56 5.85 14.93 -13.27
N TYR A 57 6.75 14.34 -12.51
CA TYR A 57 8.18 14.59 -12.57
C TYR A 57 8.97 13.30 -12.22
N PRO A 58 9.96 12.91 -13.01
CA PRO A 58 10.49 13.55 -14.24
C PRO A 58 9.46 13.63 -15.37
N LEU A 59 9.63 14.60 -16.28
CA LEU A 59 8.65 14.90 -17.35
C LEU A 59 8.45 13.76 -18.36
N ASN A 60 9.36 12.79 -18.39
CA ASN A 60 9.22 11.58 -19.22
C ASN A 60 8.23 10.57 -18.62
N GLY A 61 7.65 10.85 -17.43
CA GLY A 61 6.67 10.00 -16.76
C GLY A 61 7.23 8.68 -16.21
N ARG A 62 8.54 8.60 -16.01
CA ARG A 62 9.22 7.38 -15.53
C ARG A 62 9.93 7.63 -14.20
N ILE A 63 10.13 6.58 -13.43
CA ILE A 63 10.99 6.60 -12.24
C ILE A 63 12.41 6.98 -12.69
N PRO A 64 13.09 7.90 -12.00
CA PRO A 64 14.49 8.28 -12.31
C PRO A 64 15.44 7.10 -12.25
N GLU A 65 16.60 7.26 -12.85
CA GLU A 65 17.68 6.30 -12.70
C GLU A 65 18.11 6.19 -11.23
N ARG A 66 18.53 5.00 -10.88
CA ARG A 66 19.07 4.75 -9.55
C ARG A 66 20.52 5.16 -9.50
N ILE A 67 20.97 5.60 -8.34
CA ILE A 67 22.40 5.76 -8.09
C ILE A 67 23.09 4.39 -8.15
N GLU A 68 24.37 4.39 -8.45
CA GLU A 68 25.19 3.18 -8.46
C GLU A 68 25.22 2.54 -7.06
N GLY A 69 24.99 1.24 -6.98
CA GLY A 69 24.93 0.49 -5.72
C GLY A 69 23.60 0.55 -4.97
N ALA A 70 22.60 1.30 -5.44
CA ALA A 70 21.28 1.29 -4.82
C ALA A 70 20.65 -0.10 -4.90
N LEU A 71 20.11 -0.57 -3.79
CA LEU A 71 19.50 -1.89 -3.66
C LEU A 71 18.33 -2.08 -4.63
N VAL A 72 18.17 -3.31 -5.11
CA VAL A 72 16.99 -3.74 -5.86
C VAL A 72 16.44 -4.98 -5.17
N HIS A 73 15.25 -4.84 -4.63
CA HIS A 73 14.59 -5.94 -3.96
C HIS A 73 13.94 -6.88 -4.97
N THR A 74 14.16 -8.17 -4.82
CA THR A 74 13.59 -9.19 -5.71
C THR A 74 12.11 -9.44 -5.47
N ALA A 75 11.49 -8.66 -4.59
CA ALA A 75 10.06 -8.67 -4.31
C ALA A 75 9.53 -10.09 -4.00
N ASN A 76 10.17 -10.77 -3.05
CA ASN A 76 9.73 -12.05 -2.51
C ASN A 76 9.77 -13.25 -3.48
N LEU A 77 10.38 -13.10 -4.65
CA LEU A 77 10.44 -14.16 -5.67
C LEU A 77 11.80 -14.86 -5.73
N GLY A 78 12.73 -14.47 -4.88
CA GLY A 78 14.07 -15.05 -4.84
C GLY A 78 14.43 -15.62 -3.47
N PRO A 79 15.46 -16.47 -3.38
CA PRO A 79 16.01 -16.90 -2.12
C PRO A 79 16.64 -15.71 -1.38
N ASP A 80 16.74 -15.83 -0.05
CA ASP A 80 17.52 -14.90 0.75
C ASP A 80 18.96 -14.84 0.23
N VAL A 81 19.48 -13.63 0.11
CA VAL A 81 20.88 -13.44 -0.25
C VAL A 81 21.67 -13.33 1.04
N PRO A 82 22.61 -14.26 1.31
CA PRO A 82 23.41 -14.23 2.53
C PRO A 82 24.16 -12.90 2.69
N GLY A 83 24.04 -12.30 3.86
CA GLY A 83 24.69 -11.03 4.19
C GLY A 83 23.88 -9.78 3.79
N GLU A 84 22.81 -9.89 3.04
CA GLU A 84 21.88 -8.79 2.84
C GLU A 84 20.92 -8.65 4.03
N ARG A 85 20.69 -7.41 4.43
CA ARG A 85 19.65 -7.11 5.42
C ARG A 85 18.29 -7.18 4.72
N PRO A 86 17.39 -8.09 5.13
CA PRO A 86 16.12 -8.22 4.46
C PRO A 86 15.30 -6.94 4.63
N VAL A 87 14.87 -6.36 3.52
CA VAL A 87 13.87 -5.31 3.50
C VAL A 87 12.49 -5.94 3.54
N ARG A 88 11.67 -5.48 4.44
CA ARG A 88 10.31 -5.99 4.61
C ARG A 88 9.44 -5.45 3.49
N ALA A 89 9.23 -6.26 2.47
CA ALA A 89 8.29 -5.94 1.41
C ALA A 89 6.87 -5.84 1.98
N ILE A 90 6.03 -5.09 1.29
CA ILE A 90 4.61 -4.97 1.65
C ILE A 90 3.92 -6.33 1.52
N PHE A 91 4.27 -7.10 0.47
CA PHE A 91 3.82 -8.48 0.27
C PHE A 91 4.94 -9.46 0.51
N GLY A 92 4.57 -10.60 1.07
CA GLY A 92 5.46 -11.71 1.27
C GLY A 92 6.68 -11.36 2.09
N GLY A 93 7.40 -12.34 2.50
CA GLY A 93 8.68 -12.23 3.13
C GLY A 93 9.66 -13.10 2.39
N ILE A 94 10.94 -12.88 2.62
CA ILE A 94 12.00 -13.63 1.98
C ILE A 94 12.18 -14.97 2.69
N ALA A 95 12.17 -14.96 4.01
CA ALA A 95 12.30 -16.15 4.86
C ALA A 95 10.98 -16.47 5.59
N LYS A 96 10.95 -17.60 6.29
CA LYS A 96 9.82 -18.12 7.05
C LYS A 96 10.26 -18.65 8.43
N ASP A 97 11.37 -18.14 8.94
CA ASP A 97 11.86 -18.53 10.25
C ASP A 97 10.97 -17.99 11.36
N GLY A 98 10.46 -16.77 11.14
CA GLY A 98 9.54 -16.10 12.04
C GLY A 98 8.59 -15.13 11.33
N PRO A 99 7.61 -14.57 12.05
CA PRO A 99 6.68 -13.59 11.49
C PRO A 99 7.40 -12.32 11.01
N GLU A 100 8.53 -11.96 11.60
CA GLU A 100 9.31 -10.78 11.20
C GLU A 100 9.89 -10.88 9.79
N ASP A 101 9.99 -12.08 9.25
CA ASP A 101 10.48 -12.33 7.90
C ASP A 101 9.40 -12.13 6.85
N ARG A 102 8.15 -12.02 7.28
CA ARG A 102 7.00 -11.85 6.39
C ARG A 102 6.72 -10.39 6.08
N GLY A 103 6.01 -10.14 4.98
CA GLY A 103 5.62 -8.81 4.55
C GLY A 103 4.72 -8.07 5.55
N LEU A 104 4.76 -6.76 5.51
CA LEU A 104 4.00 -5.93 6.46
C LEU A 104 2.48 -6.10 6.30
N SER A 105 1.99 -6.30 5.08
CA SER A 105 0.57 -6.54 4.83
C SER A 105 0.13 -7.92 5.31
N GLU A 106 0.98 -8.94 5.14
CA GLU A 106 0.72 -10.29 5.67
C GLU A 106 0.66 -10.29 7.20
N ARG A 107 1.41 -9.39 7.83
CA ARG A 107 1.45 -9.21 9.29
C ARG A 107 0.37 -8.27 9.80
N CYS A 108 -0.48 -7.75 8.94
CA CYS A 108 -1.49 -6.74 9.29
C CYS A 108 -0.92 -5.46 9.94
N LEU A 109 0.29 -5.06 9.57
CA LEU A 109 0.94 -3.86 10.08
C LEU A 109 0.70 -2.64 9.20
N ILE A 110 0.78 -2.80 7.87
CA ILE A 110 0.51 -1.76 6.89
C ILE A 110 -0.15 -2.40 5.68
N GLY A 111 -1.27 -1.85 5.23
CA GLY A 111 -1.91 -2.25 3.98
C GLY A 111 -1.01 -1.95 2.77
N PHE A 112 -1.06 -2.81 1.76
CA PHE A 112 -0.19 -2.67 0.59
C PHE A 112 -0.48 -1.42 -0.26
N ASN A 113 -1.60 -0.75 -0.04
CA ASN A 113 -1.97 0.52 -0.66
C ASN A 113 -2.10 1.68 0.33
N ALA A 114 -1.83 1.44 1.63
CA ALA A 114 -1.99 2.42 2.68
C ALA A 114 -0.93 3.56 2.66
N GLY A 115 0.13 3.39 1.89
CA GLY A 115 1.17 4.40 1.76
C GLY A 115 2.05 4.60 2.99
N PRO A 116 2.62 5.80 3.22
CA PRO A 116 2.78 6.88 2.26
C PRO A 116 3.92 6.65 1.22
N PRO A 117 3.79 7.11 -0.01
CA PRO A 117 2.66 7.84 -0.59
C PRO A 117 1.46 6.93 -0.86
N LEU A 118 0.26 7.52 -0.90
CA LEU A 118 -0.96 6.85 -1.31
C LEU A 118 -0.91 6.64 -2.83
N THR A 119 -0.80 5.41 -3.27
CA THR A 119 -0.64 5.11 -4.71
C THR A 119 -1.97 4.79 -5.40
N GLY A 120 -3.03 4.69 -4.62
CA GLY A 120 -4.33 4.24 -5.10
C GLY A 120 -4.33 2.75 -5.39
N GLY A 121 -5.48 2.24 -5.72
CA GLY A 121 -5.69 0.83 -6.07
C GLY A 121 -7.16 0.58 -6.28
N GLY A 122 -7.51 -0.57 -6.83
CA GLY A 122 -8.91 -0.98 -7.01
C GLY A 122 -9.42 -1.86 -5.87
N TYR A 123 -8.79 -1.85 -4.70
CA TYR A 123 -9.13 -2.75 -3.61
C TYR A 123 -8.89 -2.07 -2.25
N ASN A 124 -9.96 -1.84 -1.49
CA ASN A 124 -9.94 -1.18 -0.17
C ASN A 124 -9.01 0.04 -0.12
N ALA A 125 -9.14 0.93 -1.11
CA ALA A 125 -8.26 2.09 -1.30
C ALA A 125 -8.89 3.40 -0.84
N ASN A 126 -10.03 3.34 -0.13
CA ASN A 126 -10.68 4.53 0.39
C ASN A 126 -9.83 5.17 1.49
N VAL A 127 -9.85 6.48 1.49
CA VAL A 127 -9.10 7.31 2.45
C VAL A 127 -10.05 8.32 3.08
N GLN A 128 -9.98 8.45 4.40
CA GLN A 128 -10.68 9.48 5.13
C GLN A 128 -9.67 10.45 5.76
N ILE A 129 -9.84 11.74 5.50
CA ILE A 129 -9.03 12.79 6.12
C ILE A 129 -9.89 13.49 7.17
N VAL A 130 -9.50 13.40 8.42
CA VAL A 130 -10.15 14.08 9.55
C VAL A 130 -9.26 15.24 9.99
N GLN A 131 -9.83 16.45 9.97
CA GLN A 131 -9.12 17.67 10.31
C GLN A 131 -9.56 18.17 11.69
N GLY A 132 -8.60 18.24 12.61
CA GLY A 132 -8.74 18.88 13.91
C GLY A 132 -8.03 20.23 13.98
N LYS A 133 -8.02 20.84 15.16
CA LYS A 133 -7.33 22.12 15.39
C LYS A 133 -5.80 21.99 15.41
N THR A 134 -5.31 20.88 15.93
CA THR A 134 -3.88 20.64 16.18
C THR A 134 -3.33 19.46 15.43
N HIS A 135 -4.19 18.64 14.85
CA HIS A 135 -3.83 17.43 14.11
C HIS A 135 -4.74 17.24 12.90
N ALA A 136 -4.20 16.68 11.84
CA ALA A 136 -4.95 15.98 10.83
C ALA A 136 -4.72 14.47 11.00
N VAL A 137 -5.72 13.66 10.67
CA VAL A 137 -5.60 12.20 10.68
C VAL A 137 -5.96 11.68 9.29
N ILE A 138 -5.05 10.92 8.69
CA ILE A 138 -5.26 10.26 7.39
C ILE A 138 -5.51 8.79 7.70
N VAL A 139 -6.75 8.36 7.54
CA VAL A 139 -7.18 6.97 7.75
C VAL A 139 -7.30 6.28 6.42
N THR A 140 -6.62 5.16 6.24
CA THR A 140 -6.75 4.30 5.07
C THR A 140 -7.63 3.10 5.43
N GLU A 141 -8.48 2.68 4.50
CA GLU A 141 -9.40 1.57 4.69
C GLU A 141 -8.65 0.27 4.95
N MET A 142 -7.67 -0.03 4.11
CA MET A 142 -6.90 -1.26 4.26
C MET A 142 -6.10 -1.26 5.55
N VAL A 143 -6.33 -2.29 6.37
CA VAL A 143 -5.75 -2.49 7.70
C VAL A 143 -6.14 -1.37 8.69
N HIS A 144 -7.15 -0.55 8.35
CA HIS A 144 -7.64 0.60 9.15
C HIS A 144 -6.48 1.45 9.74
N ASP A 145 -5.43 1.62 8.95
CA ASP A 145 -4.24 2.36 9.38
C ASP A 145 -4.52 3.86 9.50
N ALA A 146 -4.07 4.46 10.58
CA ALA A 146 -4.34 5.85 10.90
C ALA A 146 -3.04 6.62 11.12
N ARG A 147 -2.69 7.48 10.17
CA ARG A 147 -1.53 8.36 10.25
C ARG A 147 -1.92 9.68 10.90
N ILE A 148 -1.43 9.91 12.11
CA ILE A 148 -1.65 11.14 12.87
C ILE A 148 -0.59 12.16 12.46
N VAL A 149 -1.04 13.32 11.99
CA VAL A 149 -0.21 14.41 11.50
C VAL A 149 -0.37 15.62 12.39
N PRO A 150 0.57 15.90 13.30
CA PRO A 150 0.57 17.15 14.07
C PRO A 150 0.66 18.35 13.12
N LEU A 151 -0.14 19.39 13.38
CA LEU A 151 -0.18 20.64 12.62
C LEU A 151 0.59 21.76 13.31
N ASP A 152 1.27 21.42 14.37
CA ASP A 152 2.15 22.33 15.10
C ASP A 152 3.61 22.13 14.66
N ASN A 153 4.40 23.15 14.87
CA ASN A 153 5.82 23.13 14.47
C ASN A 153 6.72 22.53 15.57
N ASN A 154 6.21 21.59 16.36
CA ASN A 154 6.90 20.98 17.51
C ASN A 154 8.00 19.96 17.14
N GLY A 155 8.76 20.24 16.12
CA GLY A 155 9.92 19.43 15.76
C GLY A 155 9.60 18.00 15.31
N SER A 156 10.50 17.40 14.58
CA SER A 156 10.47 15.98 14.22
C SER A 156 10.99 15.11 15.35
N LEU A 157 10.68 13.82 15.33
CA LEU A 157 11.32 12.84 16.20
C LEU A 157 12.84 12.82 15.96
N ASP A 158 13.59 12.34 16.96
CA ASP A 158 15.01 12.07 16.80
C ASP A 158 15.28 11.14 15.61
N ASP A 159 16.33 11.39 14.86
CA ASP A 159 16.66 10.63 13.64
C ASP A 159 16.89 9.13 13.89
N ASN A 160 17.12 8.73 15.14
CA ASN A 160 17.25 7.33 15.53
C ASN A 160 15.90 6.64 15.73
N ILE A 161 14.80 7.39 15.82
CA ILE A 161 13.44 6.83 15.95
C ILE A 161 12.85 6.71 14.55
N ARG A 162 12.65 5.46 14.10
CA ARG A 162 12.15 5.16 12.77
C ARG A 162 10.85 4.40 12.84
N LEU A 163 9.89 4.84 12.07
CA LEU A 163 8.54 4.30 12.04
C LEU A 163 8.23 3.68 10.68
N TRP A 164 7.31 2.73 10.64
CA TRP A 164 6.90 2.11 9.38
C TRP A 164 6.31 3.12 8.41
N THR A 165 5.44 4.01 8.87
CA THR A 165 4.82 5.06 8.05
C THR A 165 5.56 6.40 8.13
N GLY A 166 6.72 6.43 8.82
CA GLY A 166 7.50 7.63 9.05
C GLY A 166 6.89 8.57 10.10
N ASP A 167 7.62 9.63 10.39
CA ASP A 167 7.19 10.74 11.25
C ASP A 167 6.67 11.88 10.37
N SER A 168 5.35 12.11 10.44
CA SER A 168 4.65 13.11 9.63
C SER A 168 4.44 14.41 10.39
N ARG A 169 4.68 15.54 9.73
CA ARG A 169 4.35 16.89 10.22
C ARG A 169 3.59 17.64 9.15
N GLY A 170 2.55 18.35 9.55
CA GLY A 170 1.67 19.04 8.60
C GLY A 170 1.53 20.52 8.90
N TYR A 171 1.18 21.25 7.86
CA TYR A 171 0.78 22.66 7.94
C TYR A 171 -0.13 23.00 6.77
N PHE A 172 -0.82 24.14 6.85
CA PHE A 172 -1.64 24.63 5.76
C PHE A 172 -0.92 25.69 4.96
N GLU A 173 -0.99 25.56 3.64
CA GLU A 173 -0.70 26.61 2.67
C GLU A 173 -2.03 26.94 2.00
N GLU A 174 -2.64 28.04 2.37
CA GLU A 174 -4.00 28.41 1.94
C GLU A 174 -4.97 27.23 2.17
N ASP A 175 -5.57 26.70 1.12
CA ASP A 175 -6.54 25.58 1.18
C ASP A 175 -5.87 24.19 1.00
N THR A 176 -4.55 24.13 1.04
CA THR A 176 -3.79 22.89 0.86
C THR A 176 -3.20 22.42 2.18
N LEU A 177 -3.54 21.21 2.60
CA LEU A 177 -2.82 20.50 3.66
C LEU A 177 -1.52 19.95 3.09
N VAL A 178 -0.39 20.44 3.61
CA VAL A 178 0.95 19.94 3.27
C VAL A 178 1.42 19.04 4.39
N VAL A 179 1.90 17.84 4.05
CA VAL A 179 2.43 16.86 5.00
C VAL A 179 3.84 16.48 4.57
N VAL A 180 4.81 16.69 5.47
CA VAL A 180 6.19 16.26 5.26
C VAL A 180 6.48 15.08 6.17
N THR A 181 6.93 13.99 5.59
CA THR A 181 7.20 12.74 6.32
C THR A 181 8.65 12.33 6.13
N LYS A 182 9.31 12.02 7.23
CA LYS A 182 10.68 11.54 7.33
C LYS A 182 10.76 10.36 8.29
N ASN A 183 11.97 9.96 8.67
CA ASN A 183 12.21 8.92 9.68
C ASN A 183 11.48 7.61 9.41
N PHE A 184 11.42 7.22 8.14
CA PHE A 184 10.91 5.90 7.76
C PHE A 184 11.85 4.79 8.23
N SER A 185 11.30 3.62 8.48
CA SER A 185 12.09 2.43 8.73
C SER A 185 13.00 2.10 7.54
N ASP A 186 14.25 1.80 7.82
CA ASP A 186 15.22 1.36 6.82
C ASP A 186 14.98 -0.11 6.35
N LEU A 187 14.00 -0.77 6.94
CA LEU A 187 13.50 -2.08 6.51
C LEU A 187 12.45 -1.98 5.39
N LEU A 188 12.11 -0.76 4.97
CA LEU A 188 11.19 -0.53 3.85
C LEU A 188 11.97 -0.15 2.58
N PRO A 189 11.45 -0.47 1.39
CA PRO A 189 11.97 0.11 0.17
C PRO A 189 11.70 1.62 0.12
N SER A 190 12.54 2.35 -0.58
CA SER A 190 12.33 3.78 -0.80
C SER A 190 11.10 4.03 -1.67
N PHE A 191 11.10 3.46 -2.86
CA PHE A 191 9.95 3.49 -3.77
C PHE A 191 9.92 2.25 -4.66
N SER A 192 8.75 1.66 -4.83
CA SER A 192 8.59 0.39 -5.54
C SER A 192 9.49 -0.67 -4.91
N ARG A 193 10.40 -1.27 -5.66
CA ARG A 193 11.37 -2.27 -5.20
C ARG A 193 12.80 -1.72 -5.06
N PHE A 194 12.97 -0.42 -4.92
CA PHE A 194 14.28 0.21 -4.98
C PHE A 194 14.66 0.86 -3.65
N GLY A 195 15.95 0.74 -3.31
CA GLY A 195 16.58 1.38 -2.17
C GLY A 195 16.04 0.96 -0.81
N THR A 196 16.37 1.74 0.19
CA THR A 196 15.77 1.68 1.53
C THR A 196 15.15 3.04 1.85
N ALA A 197 14.10 3.05 2.66
CA ALA A 197 13.43 4.30 3.01
C ALA A 197 14.19 5.14 4.07
N LYS A 198 15.43 4.78 4.39
CA LYS A 198 16.21 5.41 5.44
C LYS A 198 16.36 6.94 5.26
N ASP A 199 16.69 7.36 4.04
CA ASP A 199 16.98 8.76 3.72
C ASP A 199 15.83 9.41 2.92
N LYS A 200 14.70 8.71 2.83
CA LYS A 200 13.50 9.17 2.13
C LYS A 200 12.86 10.36 2.86
N THR A 201 12.59 11.41 2.10
CA THR A 201 11.68 12.49 2.46
C THR A 201 10.49 12.45 1.51
N LEU A 202 9.30 12.47 2.07
CA LEU A 202 8.06 12.53 1.30
C LEU A 202 7.31 13.80 1.64
N THR A 203 6.98 14.59 0.63
CA THR A 203 6.10 15.76 0.76
C THR A 203 4.78 15.45 0.05
N GLU A 204 3.68 15.53 0.77
CA GLU A 204 2.33 15.26 0.28
C GLU A 204 1.51 16.55 0.35
N ARG A 205 0.65 16.78 -0.61
CA ARG A 205 -0.20 17.96 -0.72
C ARG A 205 -1.62 17.53 -1.04
N PHE A 206 -2.53 17.84 -0.16
CA PHE A 206 -3.96 17.56 -0.32
C PHE A 206 -4.68 18.88 -0.59
N THR A 207 -5.03 19.12 -1.85
CA THR A 207 -5.70 20.34 -2.28
C THR A 207 -7.14 20.03 -2.67
N ARG A 208 -8.09 20.61 -1.96
CA ARG A 208 -9.51 20.46 -2.31
C ARG A 208 -9.83 21.35 -3.49
N VAL A 209 -10.12 20.77 -4.66
CA VAL A 209 -10.42 21.52 -5.88
C VAL A 209 -11.91 21.82 -6.04
N ASP A 210 -12.78 20.95 -5.52
CA ASP A 210 -14.23 21.15 -5.47
C ASP A 210 -14.87 20.34 -4.34
N TYR A 211 -16.20 20.23 -4.34
CA TYR A 211 -16.95 19.46 -3.32
C TYR A 211 -16.63 17.96 -3.32
N SER A 212 -16.31 17.42 -4.48
CA SER A 212 -16.17 15.98 -4.71
C SER A 212 -14.73 15.54 -4.99
N THR A 213 -13.77 16.48 -5.13
CA THR A 213 -12.44 16.17 -5.62
C THR A 213 -11.36 16.78 -4.75
N ILE A 214 -10.37 15.96 -4.41
CA ILE A 214 -9.09 16.36 -3.83
C ILE A 214 -8.00 15.99 -4.82
N ASN A 215 -7.15 16.93 -5.22
CA ASN A 215 -5.88 16.62 -5.85
C ASN A 215 -4.89 16.25 -4.77
N TYR A 216 -4.40 15.03 -4.87
CA TYR A 216 -3.31 14.53 -4.04
C TYR A 216 -2.03 14.53 -4.85
N ASP A 217 -1.15 15.47 -4.53
CA ASP A 217 0.18 15.56 -5.11
C ASP A 217 1.21 15.08 -4.11
N TRP A 218 2.19 14.32 -4.56
CA TRP A 218 3.29 13.92 -3.70
C TRP A 218 4.63 14.04 -4.41
N THR A 219 5.66 14.33 -3.64
CA THR A 219 7.05 14.37 -4.09
C THR A 219 7.90 13.55 -3.13
N LEU A 220 8.61 12.59 -3.68
CA LEU A 220 9.56 11.75 -2.99
C LEU A 220 10.96 12.16 -3.36
N GLU A 221 11.80 12.39 -2.36
CA GLU A 221 13.22 12.69 -2.49
C GLU A 221 13.99 11.64 -1.70
N ASP A 222 14.90 10.94 -2.37
CA ASP A 222 15.79 9.98 -1.74
C ASP A 222 17.11 9.94 -2.53
N PRO A 223 18.07 10.79 -2.16
CA PRO A 223 19.37 10.87 -2.84
C PRO A 223 20.23 9.64 -2.61
N SER A 224 19.88 8.76 -1.69
CA SER A 224 20.56 7.47 -1.48
C SER A 224 20.11 6.39 -2.46
N THR A 225 19.00 6.62 -3.15
CA THR A 225 18.42 5.64 -4.08
C THR A 225 18.33 6.15 -5.52
N PHE A 226 17.90 7.41 -5.71
CA PHE A 226 17.59 7.95 -7.03
C PHE A 226 18.45 9.16 -7.39
N THR A 227 18.69 9.31 -8.68
CA THR A 227 19.44 10.47 -9.21
C THR A 227 18.64 11.76 -9.18
N ASP A 228 17.32 11.68 -9.04
CA ASP A 228 16.39 12.81 -8.99
C ASP A 228 15.13 12.46 -8.19
N LYS A 229 14.32 13.46 -7.86
CA LYS A 229 13.04 13.28 -7.19
C LYS A 229 11.99 12.66 -8.09
N ILE A 230 10.96 12.13 -7.46
CA ILE A 230 9.76 11.60 -8.13
C ILE A 230 8.57 12.40 -7.63
N SER A 231 7.78 12.97 -8.55
CA SER A 231 6.50 13.59 -8.20
C SER A 231 5.37 12.94 -8.98
N ALA A 232 4.22 12.84 -8.34
CA ALA A 232 3.02 12.34 -8.97
C ALA A 232 1.78 13.07 -8.47
N THR A 233 0.72 13.03 -9.27
CA THR A 233 -0.60 13.59 -8.95
C THR A 233 -1.63 12.48 -9.08
N VAL A 234 -2.41 12.27 -8.02
CA VAL A 234 -3.51 11.31 -7.96
C VAL A 234 -4.79 12.06 -7.60
N PRO A 235 -5.73 12.25 -8.54
CA PRO A 235 -7.02 12.82 -8.20
C PRO A 235 -7.82 11.80 -7.36
N MET A 236 -8.33 12.27 -6.23
CA MET A 236 -9.20 11.49 -5.34
C MET A 236 -10.61 11.99 -5.46
N THR A 237 -11.56 11.12 -5.70
CA THR A 237 -12.98 11.46 -5.80
C THR A 237 -13.72 11.04 -4.55
N LYS A 238 -14.70 11.84 -4.14
CA LYS A 238 -15.55 11.55 -3.00
C LYS A 238 -16.41 10.31 -3.30
N VAL A 239 -16.37 9.35 -2.40
CA VAL A 239 -17.24 8.18 -2.44
C VAL A 239 -18.45 8.40 -1.53
N ALA A 240 -19.58 7.78 -1.91
CA ALA A 240 -20.77 7.74 -1.08
C ALA A 240 -20.68 6.47 -0.23
N GLY A 241 -20.77 6.62 1.08
CA GLY A 241 -20.74 5.47 1.98
C GLY A 241 -19.86 5.72 3.20
N GLN A 242 -19.79 4.71 4.02
CA GLN A 242 -18.95 4.70 5.22
C GLN A 242 -17.66 3.93 4.93
N LEU A 243 -16.59 4.32 5.59
CA LEU A 243 -15.38 3.52 5.64
C LEU A 243 -15.64 2.36 6.63
N TYR A 244 -15.51 1.14 6.15
CA TYR A 244 -15.68 -0.04 6.98
C TYR A 244 -14.33 -0.48 7.57
N GLU A 245 -14.41 -1.16 8.71
CA GLU A 245 -13.23 -1.76 9.30
C GLU A 245 -12.72 -2.92 8.42
N TYR A 246 -11.43 -2.91 8.13
CA TYR A 246 -10.75 -4.02 7.49
C TYR A 246 -10.21 -4.96 8.58
N GLY A 247 -10.92 -6.02 8.88
CA GLY A 247 -10.59 -7.00 9.91
C GLY A 247 -9.44 -7.92 9.49
N CYS A 248 -8.22 -7.40 9.44
CA CYS A 248 -7.06 -8.13 8.95
C CYS A 248 -6.62 -9.25 9.91
N HIS A 249 -6.56 -8.97 11.21
CA HIS A 249 -6.04 -9.92 12.21
C HIS A 249 -6.96 -11.12 12.42
N GLU A 250 -8.26 -10.90 12.41
CA GLU A 250 -9.28 -11.89 12.75
C GLU A 250 -9.33 -13.08 11.78
N GLY A 251 -8.97 -12.84 10.51
CA GLY A 251 -8.95 -13.85 9.45
C GLY A 251 -7.55 -14.26 9.00
N ASN A 252 -6.48 -13.85 9.68
CA ASN A 252 -5.11 -14.05 9.22
C ASN A 252 -4.57 -15.46 9.49
N TYR A 253 -5.31 -16.47 9.06
CA TYR A 253 -4.84 -17.87 9.10
C TYR A 253 -3.67 -18.14 8.15
N GLY A 254 -3.46 -17.28 7.16
CA GLY A 254 -2.35 -17.39 6.22
C GLY A 254 -0.99 -17.30 6.90
N MET A 255 -0.83 -16.41 7.86
CA MET A 255 0.42 -16.24 8.61
C MET A 255 0.78 -17.52 9.39
N GLU A 256 -0.17 -18.05 10.15
CA GLU A 256 0.02 -19.29 10.90
C GLU A 256 0.37 -20.47 9.97
N ASN A 257 -0.38 -20.61 8.89
CA ASN A 257 -0.21 -21.70 7.95
C ASN A 257 1.14 -21.67 7.22
N ILE A 258 1.63 -20.50 6.85
CA ILE A 258 2.94 -20.32 6.20
C ILE A 258 4.04 -20.75 7.15
N LEU A 259 4.05 -20.24 8.38
CA LEU A 259 5.09 -20.57 9.37
C LEU A 259 5.03 -22.05 9.80
N ARG A 260 3.83 -22.57 9.98
CA ARG A 260 3.63 -23.99 10.31
C ARG A 260 4.07 -24.90 9.16
N GLY A 261 3.77 -24.54 7.92
CA GLY A 261 4.21 -25.29 6.75
C GLY A 261 5.73 -25.37 6.65
N GLU A 262 6.45 -24.31 7.00
CA GLU A 262 7.90 -24.29 7.03
C GLU A 262 8.45 -25.21 8.12
N ARG A 263 7.91 -25.15 9.34
CA ARG A 263 8.30 -26.09 10.42
C ARG A 263 8.12 -27.54 10.02
N MET A 264 7.02 -27.86 9.33
CA MET A 264 6.81 -29.22 8.81
C MET A 264 7.85 -29.62 7.75
N THR A 265 8.29 -28.67 6.93
CA THR A 265 9.34 -28.91 5.93
C THR A 265 10.68 -29.20 6.61
N GLU A 266 11.03 -28.43 7.63
CA GLU A 266 12.24 -28.61 8.42
C GLU A 266 12.25 -29.96 9.16
N MET A 267 11.14 -30.33 9.80
CA MET A 267 11.00 -31.62 10.49
C MET A 267 11.22 -32.79 9.53
N ARG A 268 10.60 -32.75 8.35
CA ARG A 268 10.79 -33.77 7.32
C ARG A 268 12.25 -33.85 6.84
N ALA A 269 12.89 -32.69 6.65
CA ALA A 269 14.30 -32.65 6.26
C ALA A 269 15.23 -33.21 7.34
N ALA A 270 14.86 -33.10 8.62
CA ALA A 270 15.57 -33.69 9.75
C ALA A 270 15.28 -35.20 9.95
N GLY A 271 14.40 -35.79 9.15
CA GLY A 271 14.02 -37.20 9.24
C GLY A 271 12.94 -37.48 10.32
N ASP A 272 12.29 -36.45 10.79
CA ASP A 272 11.16 -36.54 11.71
C ASP A 272 9.85 -36.44 10.91
N ASP A 273 9.28 -37.57 10.54
CA ASP A 273 8.04 -37.64 9.76
C ASP A 273 6.80 -37.29 10.58
N GLY A 274 6.96 -36.68 11.76
CA GLY A 274 5.86 -36.22 12.63
C GLY A 274 4.90 -37.39 12.89
N GLY A 275 5.31 -38.37 13.68
CA GLY A 275 4.43 -39.49 14.04
C GLY A 275 3.08 -38.98 14.55
N GLU A 276 2.02 -39.67 14.12
CA GLU A 276 0.60 -39.41 14.40
C GLU A 276 0.27 -39.06 15.85
#